data_4215eee6483d55777d263b599737c992
#
_entry.id   4215eee6483d55777d263b599737c992
#
_cell.length_a   1.000
_cell.length_b   1.000
_cell.length_c   1.000
_cell.angle_alpha   90.00
_cell.angle_beta   90.00
_cell.angle_gamma   90.00
#
_symmetry.space_group_name_H-M   'P 1'
#
loop_
_entity.id
_entity.type
_entity.pdbx_description
1 polymer ?
#
loop_
_entity_poly.entity_id
_entity_poly.type
_entity_poly.pdbx_seq_one_letter_code
_entity_poly.pdbx_strand_id
1 'polypeptide(L)'
;MRTKASIPVFLILVLGIVLAASAQVAPARTTKVKVTAEQANLREKPDIGSGIVQQIPEGTVLEADRKEGEWFYVRYALEDGGVIGGWIHESLVEVVEGAVPQVETKPAVKPAERAAPARERRPGPIRVGRIERPEFRTGTFPLEAAFSLGAATIAPRDLNDGARGFAERYSAFIGIPSPGAADAAHVGFLSGFELNYRFSPKLAVGLAADYMKGANRGTLEYSNETRTDRVTTRPAARAVPFKVIARYSPAAGVYVRAGIGLYAVKVSYLYRIVYPESWQQWKGTATASALGGEVAFGGEYEAVPRTTLFIEAGFRYARVTSLAGKEAYTDSLGLNVNTIGTLDYWKQVAADDSAYPRLAVMDTLPAGEGITEARTAVVNLSGAAIRAGVRYRF
;
A
#
# COMPACT_ATOMS: atom_id res chain seq x y z
N MET A 1 -41.78 30.28 14.87
CA MET A 1 -41.31 29.07 15.57
C MET A 1 -40.02 28.59 14.88
N ARG A 2 -38.87 28.73 15.54
CA ARG A 2 -37.58 28.30 15.03
C ARG A 2 -37.28 26.91 15.57
N THR A 3 -37.30 25.89 14.72
CA THR A 3 -36.84 24.54 15.05
C THR A 3 -35.30 24.53 15.08
N LYS A 4 -34.74 24.38 16.29
CA LYS A 4 -33.32 24.11 16.50
C LYS A 4 -33.03 22.67 16.09
N ALA A 5 -32.44 22.46 14.94
CA ALA A 5 -31.97 21.15 14.50
C ALA A 5 -30.76 20.73 15.34
N SER A 6 -30.90 19.59 15.99
CA SER A 6 -29.88 18.99 16.84
C SER A 6 -28.76 18.34 16.02
N ILE A 7 -27.74 19.12 15.76
CA ILE A 7 -26.48 18.68 15.06
C ILE A 7 -25.66 17.61 15.81
N PRO A 8 -25.69 17.46 17.16
CA PRO A 8 -24.77 16.55 17.84
C PRO A 8 -25.07 15.04 17.67
N VAL A 9 -26.32 14.65 17.41
CA VAL A 9 -26.66 13.21 17.29
C VAL A 9 -26.13 12.59 15.99
N PHE A 10 -26.07 13.36 14.92
CA PHE A 10 -25.62 12.86 13.63
C PHE A 10 -24.08 12.68 13.57
N LEU A 11 -23.34 13.52 14.27
CA LEU A 11 -21.88 13.41 14.36
C LEU A 11 -21.43 12.14 15.12
N ILE A 12 -22.18 11.77 16.17
CA ILE A 12 -21.93 10.56 16.98
C ILE A 12 -22.26 9.30 16.17
N LEU A 13 -23.31 9.34 15.33
CA LEU A 13 -23.70 8.20 14.49
C LEU A 13 -22.66 7.92 13.39
N VAL A 14 -22.10 8.95 12.76
CA VAL A 14 -21.07 8.80 11.72
C VAL A 14 -19.76 8.31 12.32
N LEU A 15 -19.40 8.77 13.52
CA LEU A 15 -18.21 8.29 14.24
C LEU A 15 -18.37 6.82 14.68
N GLY A 16 -19.59 6.42 15.06
CA GLY A 16 -19.93 5.03 15.40
C GLY A 16 -19.84 4.07 14.22
N ILE A 17 -20.23 4.50 13.01
CA ILE A 17 -20.17 3.68 11.79
C ILE A 17 -18.71 3.49 11.33
N VAL A 18 -17.85 4.50 11.48
CA VAL A 18 -16.42 4.38 11.14
C VAL A 18 -15.69 3.46 12.13
N LEU A 19 -16.07 3.44 13.39
CA LEU A 19 -15.53 2.52 14.40
C LEU A 19 -16.06 1.08 14.26
N ALA A 20 -17.31 0.91 13.80
CA ALA A 20 -17.89 -0.41 13.56
C ALA A 20 -17.38 -1.11 12.31
N ALA A 21 -16.92 -0.36 11.30
CA ALA A 21 -16.33 -0.92 10.08
C ALA A 21 -14.89 -1.46 10.28
N SER A 22 -14.27 -1.19 11.44
CA SER A 22 -12.97 -1.76 11.81
C SER A 22 -13.06 -3.03 12.66
N ALA A 23 -14.28 -3.45 13.04
CA ALA A 23 -14.51 -4.67 13.80
C ALA A 23 -15.08 -5.76 12.88
N GLN A 24 -14.37 -6.87 12.83
CA GLN A 24 -14.77 -8.16 12.27
C GLN A 24 -14.68 -8.31 10.72
N VAL A 25 -13.44 -8.38 10.25
CA VAL A 25 -13.16 -9.44 9.28
C VAL A 25 -13.17 -10.74 10.10
N ALA A 26 -14.25 -11.51 10.00
CA ALA A 26 -14.26 -12.87 10.50
C ALA A 26 -13.03 -13.59 9.92
N PRO A 27 -12.28 -14.40 10.70
CA PRO A 27 -11.16 -15.12 10.15
C PRO A 27 -11.69 -15.98 9.00
N ALA A 28 -11.19 -15.72 7.78
CA ALA A 28 -11.45 -16.59 6.65
C ALA A 28 -11.07 -18.01 7.11
N ARG A 29 -11.98 -18.96 7.03
CA ARG A 29 -11.68 -20.36 7.33
C ARG A 29 -10.63 -20.80 6.33
N THR A 30 -9.38 -20.83 6.74
CA THR A 30 -8.26 -21.29 5.94
C THR A 30 -8.42 -22.80 5.79
N THR A 31 -8.49 -23.25 4.56
CA THR A 31 -8.45 -24.69 4.24
C THR A 31 -7.02 -25.15 4.39
N LYS A 32 -6.81 -26.29 5.04
CA LYS A 32 -5.49 -26.92 5.12
C LYS A 32 -5.41 -28.10 4.15
N VAL A 33 -4.33 -28.15 3.40
CA VAL A 33 -3.99 -29.25 2.51
C VAL A 33 -2.68 -29.90 2.94
N LYS A 34 -2.60 -31.22 2.90
CA LYS A 34 -1.40 -31.99 3.25
C LYS A 34 -0.78 -32.55 1.98
N VAL A 35 0.51 -32.39 1.81
CA VAL A 35 1.27 -32.95 0.69
C VAL A 35 1.35 -34.47 0.83
N THR A 36 0.93 -35.19 -0.22
CA THR A 36 0.90 -36.69 -0.28
C THR A 36 1.96 -37.25 -1.22
N ALA A 37 2.55 -36.43 -2.08
CA ALA A 37 3.64 -36.84 -2.95
C ALA A 37 4.98 -36.70 -2.21
N GLU A 38 5.96 -37.56 -2.48
CA GLU A 38 7.31 -37.52 -1.89
C GLU A 38 7.95 -36.13 -2.01
N GLN A 39 7.73 -35.47 -3.16
CA GLN A 39 8.06 -34.04 -3.39
C GLN A 39 6.98 -33.39 -4.25
N ALA A 40 6.43 -32.29 -3.79
CA ALA A 40 5.45 -31.50 -4.54
C ALA A 40 6.05 -30.17 -4.98
N ASN A 41 5.94 -29.84 -6.25
CA ASN A 41 6.42 -28.58 -6.80
C ASN A 41 5.41 -27.45 -6.53
N LEU A 42 5.81 -26.44 -5.77
CA LEU A 42 5.12 -25.18 -5.64
C LEU A 42 5.50 -24.28 -6.83
N ARG A 43 4.52 -23.79 -7.59
CA ARG A 43 4.74 -23.09 -8.86
C ARG A 43 4.28 -21.65 -8.83
N GLU A 44 4.84 -20.81 -9.72
CA GLU A 44 4.46 -19.39 -9.82
C GLU A 44 3.03 -19.18 -10.36
N LYS A 45 2.56 -20.09 -11.23
CA LYS A 45 1.25 -20.02 -11.89
C LYS A 45 0.58 -21.40 -11.86
N PRO A 46 -0.76 -21.48 -12.00
CA PRO A 46 -1.49 -22.74 -12.06
C PRO A 46 -1.32 -23.42 -13.42
N ASP A 47 -0.08 -23.77 -13.75
CA ASP A 47 0.34 -24.39 -15.01
C ASP A 47 1.57 -25.28 -14.77
N ILE A 48 1.56 -26.49 -15.34
CA ILE A 48 2.67 -27.47 -15.25
C ILE A 48 3.96 -26.93 -15.86
N GLY A 49 3.87 -26.07 -16.88
CA GLY A 49 5.02 -25.43 -17.52
C GLY A 49 5.60 -24.23 -16.79
N SER A 50 4.95 -23.76 -15.71
CA SER A 50 5.43 -22.55 -15.00
C SER A 50 6.63 -22.83 -14.09
N GLY A 51 7.37 -21.77 -13.74
CA GLY A 51 8.54 -21.85 -12.87
C GLY A 51 8.22 -22.49 -11.51
N ILE A 52 9.17 -23.31 -11.02
CA ILE A 52 9.07 -23.89 -9.67
C ILE A 52 9.63 -22.87 -8.68
N VAL A 53 8.79 -22.49 -7.70
CA VAL A 53 9.17 -21.56 -6.62
C VAL A 53 9.91 -22.29 -5.50
N GLN A 54 9.39 -23.50 -5.15
CA GLN A 54 9.92 -24.32 -4.06
C GLN A 54 9.47 -25.77 -4.26
N GLN A 55 10.25 -26.73 -3.76
CA GLN A 55 9.84 -28.11 -3.59
C GLN A 55 9.42 -28.36 -2.14
N ILE A 56 8.27 -28.95 -1.96
CA ILE A 56 7.64 -29.19 -0.65
C ILE A 56 7.69 -30.68 -0.36
N PRO A 57 8.26 -31.12 0.77
CA PRO A 57 8.33 -32.53 1.14
C PRO A 57 6.97 -33.10 1.52
N GLU A 58 6.84 -34.42 1.39
CA GLU A 58 5.67 -35.19 1.85
C GLU A 58 5.32 -34.91 3.31
N GLY A 59 4.04 -34.94 3.64
CA GLY A 59 3.54 -34.75 5.00
C GLY A 59 3.40 -33.29 5.41
N THR A 60 3.94 -32.33 4.63
CA THR A 60 3.83 -30.90 4.94
C THR A 60 2.37 -30.44 4.85
N VAL A 61 1.91 -29.73 5.88
CA VAL A 61 0.58 -29.11 5.91
C VAL A 61 0.69 -27.65 5.49
N LEU A 62 -0.09 -27.27 4.46
CA LEU A 62 -0.09 -25.95 3.84
C LEU A 62 -1.45 -25.27 4.05
N GLU A 63 -1.45 -23.95 4.20
CA GLU A 63 -2.68 -23.15 4.21
C GLU A 63 -3.08 -22.78 2.78
N ALA A 64 -4.24 -23.24 2.33
CA ALA A 64 -4.80 -22.93 1.03
C ALA A 64 -5.77 -21.74 1.12
N ASP A 65 -5.48 -20.68 0.38
CA ASP A 65 -6.29 -19.47 0.32
C ASP A 65 -7.41 -19.55 -0.71
N ARG A 66 -7.17 -20.25 -1.83
CA ARG A 66 -8.12 -20.40 -2.94
C ARG A 66 -7.78 -21.61 -3.82
N LYS A 67 -8.77 -22.04 -4.60
CA LYS A 67 -8.63 -23.08 -5.64
C LYS A 67 -9.01 -22.49 -7.00
N GLU A 68 -8.23 -22.79 -8.03
CA GLU A 68 -8.49 -22.40 -9.42
C GLU A 68 -8.28 -23.64 -10.32
N GLY A 69 -9.38 -24.19 -10.83
CA GLY A 69 -9.36 -25.48 -11.52
C GLY A 69 -8.82 -26.59 -10.62
N GLU A 70 -7.78 -27.29 -11.07
CA GLU A 70 -7.09 -28.36 -10.36
C GLU A 70 -5.92 -27.87 -9.48
N TRP A 71 -5.80 -26.55 -9.23
CA TRP A 71 -4.70 -25.96 -8.53
C TRP A 71 -5.14 -25.27 -7.25
N PHE A 72 -4.41 -25.50 -6.15
CA PHE A 72 -4.53 -24.77 -4.90
C PHE A 72 -3.47 -23.68 -4.81
N TYR A 73 -3.87 -22.44 -4.49
CA TYR A 73 -2.92 -21.41 -4.08
C TYR A 73 -2.67 -21.56 -2.59
N VAL A 74 -1.44 -21.89 -2.23
CA VAL A 74 -1.05 -22.21 -0.86
C VAL A 74 0.03 -21.29 -0.36
N ARG A 75 0.12 -21.17 0.96
CA ARG A 75 1.19 -20.47 1.67
C ARG A 75 2.05 -21.51 2.40
N TYR A 76 3.34 -21.44 2.17
CA TYR A 76 4.34 -22.28 2.81
C TYR A 76 5.25 -21.42 3.69
N ALA A 77 5.32 -21.74 4.98
CA ALA A 77 6.24 -21.11 5.91
C ALA A 77 7.62 -21.77 5.76
N LEU A 78 8.60 -20.98 5.38
CA LEU A 78 9.99 -21.41 5.33
C LEU A 78 10.55 -21.48 6.74
N GLU A 79 11.53 -22.35 6.96
CA GLU A 79 12.25 -22.50 8.26
C GLU A 79 12.84 -21.18 8.76
N ASP A 80 13.16 -20.29 7.83
CA ASP A 80 13.68 -18.94 8.09
C ASP A 80 12.61 -17.91 8.51
N GLY A 81 11.36 -18.35 8.73
CA GLY A 81 10.20 -17.51 9.08
C GLY A 81 9.65 -16.69 7.91
N GLY A 82 10.15 -16.89 6.68
CA GLY A 82 9.54 -16.37 5.47
C GLY A 82 8.27 -17.16 5.13
N VAL A 83 7.34 -16.51 4.41
CA VAL A 83 6.19 -17.19 3.83
C VAL A 83 6.24 -16.99 2.33
N ILE A 84 6.27 -18.07 1.58
CA ILE A 84 6.17 -18.07 0.12
C ILE A 84 4.76 -18.53 -0.28
N GLY A 85 4.20 -17.88 -1.30
CA GLY A 85 2.95 -18.28 -1.92
C GLY A 85 3.21 -18.89 -3.28
N GLY A 86 2.42 -19.90 -3.63
CA GLY A 86 2.50 -20.51 -4.95
C GLY A 86 1.35 -21.49 -5.20
N TRP A 87 1.38 -22.07 -6.38
CA TRP A 87 0.36 -23.01 -6.83
C TRP A 87 0.85 -24.44 -6.72
N ILE A 88 0.02 -25.31 -6.16
CA ILE A 88 0.25 -26.76 -6.07
C ILE A 88 -0.92 -27.49 -6.71
N HIS A 89 -0.63 -28.53 -7.49
CA HIS A 89 -1.66 -29.30 -8.18
C HIS A 89 -2.40 -30.21 -7.19
N GLU A 90 -3.71 -30.36 -7.33
CA GLU A 90 -4.56 -31.12 -6.41
C GLU A 90 -4.17 -32.59 -6.29
N SER A 91 -3.62 -33.19 -7.36
CA SER A 91 -3.16 -34.60 -7.33
C SER A 91 -1.96 -34.83 -6.39
N LEU A 92 -1.33 -33.80 -5.88
CA LEU A 92 -0.16 -33.85 -4.99
C LEU A 92 -0.49 -33.55 -3.53
N VAL A 93 -1.78 -33.27 -3.22
CA VAL A 93 -2.23 -32.89 -1.89
C VAL A 93 -3.58 -33.47 -1.54
N GLU A 94 -3.83 -33.64 -0.24
CA GLU A 94 -5.12 -34.07 0.32
C GLU A 94 -5.67 -32.94 1.21
N VAL A 95 -6.98 -32.64 1.11
CA VAL A 95 -7.64 -31.64 1.97
C VAL A 95 -7.88 -32.24 3.35
N VAL A 96 -7.27 -31.66 4.37
CA VAL A 96 -7.35 -32.15 5.76
C VAL A 96 -8.28 -31.33 6.65
N GLU A 97 -8.56 -30.07 6.30
CA GLU A 97 -9.46 -29.21 7.07
C GLU A 97 -10.02 -28.06 6.21
N GLY A 98 -11.34 -27.82 6.25
CA GLY A 98 -12.03 -26.65 5.67
C GLY A 98 -12.56 -26.86 4.25
N ALA A 99 -13.33 -25.88 3.75
CA ALA A 99 -13.82 -25.81 2.37
C ALA A 99 -13.12 -24.66 1.62
N VAL A 100 -12.57 -24.93 0.44
CA VAL A 100 -11.86 -23.94 -0.38
C VAL A 100 -12.86 -23.14 -1.22
N PRO A 101 -12.79 -21.79 -1.25
CA PRO A 101 -13.56 -21.01 -2.20
C PRO A 101 -13.12 -21.33 -3.64
N GLN A 102 -14.02 -21.85 -4.46
CA GLN A 102 -13.78 -22.02 -5.89
C GLN A 102 -14.00 -20.68 -6.60
N VAL A 103 -13.02 -20.27 -7.39
CA VAL A 103 -13.19 -19.17 -8.35
C VAL A 103 -13.71 -19.78 -9.65
N GLU A 104 -14.98 -19.54 -9.96
CA GLU A 104 -15.54 -19.93 -11.27
C GLU A 104 -14.80 -19.19 -12.38
N THR A 105 -14.01 -19.91 -13.16
CA THR A 105 -13.42 -19.40 -14.40
C THR A 105 -14.50 -19.33 -15.46
N LYS A 106 -14.88 -18.11 -15.85
CA LYS A 106 -15.77 -17.87 -16.99
C LYS A 106 -15.17 -18.52 -18.24
N PRO A 107 -15.94 -19.34 -18.99
CA PRO A 107 -15.39 -20.06 -20.13
C PRO A 107 -14.85 -19.10 -21.19
N ALA A 108 -13.68 -19.43 -21.72
CA ALA A 108 -13.01 -18.70 -22.79
C ALA A 108 -13.94 -18.56 -24.00
N VAL A 109 -14.21 -17.33 -24.40
CA VAL A 109 -14.97 -17.01 -25.62
C VAL A 109 -14.15 -17.51 -26.82
N LYS A 110 -14.70 -18.44 -27.59
CA LYS A 110 -14.15 -18.86 -28.89
C LYS A 110 -13.89 -17.66 -29.78
N PRO A 111 -12.78 -17.63 -30.53
CA PRO A 111 -12.51 -16.58 -31.49
C PRO A 111 -13.61 -16.54 -32.55
N ALA A 112 -14.31 -15.43 -32.67
CA ALA A 112 -15.27 -15.18 -33.71
C ALA A 112 -14.55 -15.07 -35.07
N GLU A 113 -15.04 -15.83 -36.02
CA GLU A 113 -14.70 -15.84 -37.45
C GLU A 113 -14.68 -14.45 -38.04
N ARG A 114 -13.63 -14.10 -38.76
CA ARG A 114 -13.41 -12.80 -39.42
C ARG A 114 -14.52 -12.53 -40.44
N ALA A 115 -15.43 -11.65 -40.13
CA ALA A 115 -16.34 -11.04 -41.11
C ALA A 115 -15.59 -10.00 -41.95
N ALA A 116 -15.89 -9.95 -43.24
CA ALA A 116 -15.31 -9.09 -44.26
C ALA A 116 -15.43 -7.58 -43.96
N PRO A 117 -14.52 -6.73 -44.50
CA PRO A 117 -14.43 -5.33 -44.14
C PRO A 117 -15.64 -4.56 -44.60
N ALA A 118 -16.41 -4.04 -43.65
CA ALA A 118 -17.48 -3.09 -43.90
C ALA A 118 -16.90 -1.72 -44.27
N ARG A 119 -17.44 -1.13 -45.33
CA ARG A 119 -17.12 0.18 -45.89
C ARG A 119 -16.99 1.25 -44.78
N GLU A 120 -15.88 1.95 -44.79
CA GLU A 120 -15.63 3.17 -44.02
C GLU A 120 -16.74 4.20 -44.23
N ARG A 121 -17.58 4.37 -43.22
CA ARG A 121 -18.44 5.57 -43.14
C ARG A 121 -17.60 6.69 -42.53
N ARG A 122 -17.35 7.74 -43.33
CA ARG A 122 -16.74 8.99 -42.84
C ARG A 122 -17.53 9.48 -41.61
N PRO A 123 -16.87 9.78 -40.49
CA PRO A 123 -17.52 10.37 -39.33
C PRO A 123 -18.09 11.74 -39.73
N GLY A 124 -19.40 11.91 -39.59
CA GLY A 124 -20.02 13.21 -39.69
C GLY A 124 -19.50 14.14 -38.58
N PRO A 125 -19.62 15.48 -38.76
CA PRO A 125 -19.13 16.43 -37.76
C PRO A 125 -19.78 16.15 -36.42
N ILE A 126 -18.93 15.96 -35.40
CA ILE A 126 -19.35 15.80 -33.99
C ILE A 126 -20.10 17.10 -33.64
N ARG A 127 -21.42 17.06 -33.59
CA ARG A 127 -22.20 18.13 -32.96
C ARG A 127 -21.91 18.05 -31.46
N VAL A 128 -21.06 18.93 -30.99
CA VAL A 128 -20.93 19.19 -29.55
C VAL A 128 -22.27 19.70 -29.07
N GLY A 129 -23.07 18.81 -28.51
CA GLY A 129 -24.35 19.16 -27.91
C GLY A 129 -24.11 20.25 -26.87
N ARG A 130 -24.91 21.32 -26.97
CA ARG A 130 -24.93 22.39 -25.97
C ARG A 130 -25.14 21.72 -24.61
N ILE A 131 -24.14 21.76 -23.73
CA ILE A 131 -24.25 21.25 -22.37
C ILE A 131 -25.28 22.14 -21.68
N GLU A 132 -26.51 21.64 -21.59
CA GLU A 132 -27.57 22.31 -20.80
C GLU A 132 -27.10 22.30 -19.33
N ARG A 133 -27.09 23.48 -18.74
CA ARG A 133 -26.79 23.62 -17.31
C ARG A 133 -27.83 22.84 -16.52
N PRO A 134 -27.44 21.87 -15.66
CA PRO A 134 -28.44 21.23 -14.83
C PRO A 134 -29.11 22.27 -13.97
N GLU A 135 -30.42 22.43 -14.15
CA GLU A 135 -31.24 23.24 -13.24
C GLU A 135 -31.18 22.61 -11.86
N PHE A 136 -30.87 23.43 -10.84
CA PHE A 136 -30.82 23.03 -9.45
C PHE A 136 -32.25 22.70 -9.01
N ARG A 137 -32.66 21.45 -9.09
CA ARG A 137 -33.96 21.00 -8.64
C ARG A 137 -34.02 21.23 -7.13
N THR A 138 -34.87 22.16 -6.70
CA THR A 138 -35.26 22.37 -5.31
C THR A 138 -35.87 21.08 -4.78
N GLY A 139 -35.14 20.39 -3.91
CA GLY A 139 -35.58 19.12 -3.32
C GLY A 139 -34.51 18.05 -3.13
N THR A 140 -33.26 18.27 -3.59
CA THR A 140 -32.16 17.38 -3.30
C THR A 140 -31.51 17.73 -1.96
N PHE A 141 -31.29 16.72 -1.13
CA PHE A 141 -30.51 16.87 0.10
C PHE A 141 -29.14 17.47 -0.25
N PRO A 142 -28.65 18.47 0.47
CA PRO A 142 -27.39 19.15 0.14
C PRO A 142 -26.16 18.30 0.49
N LEU A 143 -26.35 16.99 0.74
CA LEU A 143 -25.30 16.07 1.16
C LEU A 143 -24.77 15.27 -0.03
N GLU A 144 -23.47 15.10 -0.08
CA GLU A 144 -22.77 14.28 -1.10
C GLU A 144 -21.78 13.35 -0.39
N ALA A 145 -21.74 12.07 -0.80
CA ALA A 145 -20.69 11.15 -0.43
C ALA A 145 -19.86 10.80 -1.65
N ALA A 146 -18.55 10.69 -1.50
CA ALA A 146 -17.66 10.27 -2.58
C ALA A 146 -16.67 9.21 -2.13
N PHE A 147 -16.35 8.29 -3.04
CA PHE A 147 -15.29 7.31 -2.88
C PHE A 147 -14.34 7.43 -4.06
N SER A 148 -13.03 7.28 -3.78
CA SER A 148 -11.99 7.39 -4.80
C SER A 148 -10.87 6.38 -4.60
N LEU A 149 -10.23 6.03 -5.71
CA LEU A 149 -9.01 5.23 -5.77
C LEU A 149 -7.99 5.96 -6.64
N GLY A 150 -6.71 5.76 -6.36
CA GLY A 150 -5.67 6.41 -7.13
C GLY A 150 -4.25 6.02 -6.72
N ALA A 151 -3.33 6.81 -7.23
CA ALA A 151 -1.91 6.71 -6.91
C ALA A 151 -1.39 8.06 -6.42
N ALA A 152 -0.40 8.02 -5.57
CA ALA A 152 0.25 9.21 -5.05
C ALA A 152 1.76 9.00 -5.00
N THR A 153 2.52 10.03 -5.33
CA THR A 153 3.94 10.04 -5.02
C THR A 153 4.14 10.23 -3.53
N ILE A 154 5.08 9.51 -2.98
CA ILE A 154 5.55 9.64 -1.60
C ILE A 154 7.08 9.65 -1.64
N ALA A 155 7.70 10.44 -0.78
CA ALA A 155 9.14 10.54 -0.70
C ALA A 155 9.64 10.32 0.74
N PRO A 156 9.49 9.11 1.31
CA PRO A 156 10.00 8.81 2.63
C PRO A 156 11.53 8.64 2.58
N ARG A 157 12.23 9.75 2.30
CA ARG A 157 13.65 9.76 1.93
C ARG A 157 14.53 9.03 2.96
N ASP A 158 14.40 9.38 4.24
CA ASP A 158 15.22 8.76 5.29
C ASP A 158 14.98 7.25 5.40
N LEU A 159 13.73 6.81 5.18
CA LEU A 159 13.37 5.39 5.18
C LEU A 159 13.99 4.64 4.01
N ASN A 160 13.96 5.26 2.81
CA ASN A 160 14.59 4.71 1.61
C ASN A 160 16.11 4.72 1.72
N ASP A 161 16.68 5.84 2.20
CA ASP A 161 18.13 5.99 2.37
C ASP A 161 18.66 4.99 3.41
N GLY A 162 17.95 4.81 4.53
CA GLY A 162 18.31 3.80 5.54
C GLY A 162 18.29 2.37 5.00
N ALA A 163 17.29 2.02 4.18
CA ALA A 163 17.21 0.72 3.53
C ALA A 163 18.35 0.50 2.53
N ARG A 164 18.66 1.54 1.72
CA ARG A 164 19.77 1.53 0.78
C ARG A 164 21.12 1.40 1.52
N GLY A 165 21.37 2.25 2.50
CA GLY A 165 22.64 2.25 3.24
C GLY A 165 22.87 0.98 4.05
N PHE A 166 21.79 0.30 4.49
CA PHE A 166 21.91 -1.04 5.07
C PHE A 166 22.47 -2.06 4.06
N ALA A 167 21.95 -2.07 2.83
CA ALA A 167 22.40 -2.96 1.78
C ALA A 167 23.82 -2.60 1.30
N GLU A 168 24.13 -1.32 1.09
CA GLU A 168 25.43 -0.81 0.66
C GLU A 168 26.54 -1.17 1.67
N ARG A 169 26.30 -0.97 2.96
CA ARG A 169 27.25 -1.34 4.00
C ARG A 169 27.54 -2.83 4.01
N TYR A 170 26.51 -3.66 3.81
CA TYR A 170 26.72 -5.10 3.71
C TYR A 170 27.57 -5.45 2.48
N SER A 171 27.28 -4.87 1.33
CA SER A 171 28.05 -5.07 0.10
C SER A 171 29.53 -4.70 0.30
N ALA A 172 29.82 -3.58 0.94
CA ALA A 172 31.16 -3.15 1.26
C ALA A 172 31.86 -4.13 2.23
N PHE A 173 31.15 -4.62 3.25
CA PHE A 173 31.70 -5.59 4.21
C PHE A 173 32.13 -6.90 3.54
N ILE A 174 31.42 -7.36 2.50
CA ILE A 174 31.76 -8.59 1.77
C ILE A 174 32.62 -8.32 0.52
N GLY A 175 33.04 -7.07 0.29
CA GLY A 175 33.94 -6.69 -0.81
C GLY A 175 33.31 -6.74 -2.21
N ILE A 176 31.98 -6.58 -2.33
CA ILE A 176 31.27 -6.64 -3.61
C ILE A 176 30.78 -5.24 -3.98
N PRO A 177 30.85 -4.87 -5.29
CA PRO A 177 30.23 -3.64 -5.74
C PRO A 177 28.73 -3.64 -5.41
N SER A 178 28.24 -2.55 -4.82
CA SER A 178 26.80 -2.42 -4.53
C SER A 178 25.99 -2.55 -5.83
N PRO A 179 25.01 -3.46 -5.90
CA PRO A 179 24.22 -3.67 -7.11
C PRO A 179 23.14 -2.60 -7.26
N GLY A 180 23.52 -1.34 -7.31
CA GLY A 180 22.58 -0.25 -7.49
C GLY A 180 21.64 -0.05 -6.30
N ALA A 181 20.97 1.07 -6.26
CA ALA A 181 20.07 1.43 -5.17
C ALA A 181 18.94 0.40 -5.01
N ALA A 182 18.73 -0.08 -3.77
CA ALA A 182 17.47 -0.73 -3.42
C ALA A 182 16.33 0.17 -3.90
N ASP A 183 15.40 -0.40 -4.66
CA ASP A 183 14.30 0.38 -5.23
C ASP A 183 13.60 1.21 -4.15
N ALA A 184 13.53 2.51 -4.35
CA ALA A 184 12.89 3.40 -3.39
C ALA A 184 11.35 3.36 -3.53
N ALA A 185 10.63 3.43 -2.42
CA ALA A 185 9.18 3.57 -2.44
C ALA A 185 8.81 5.00 -2.87
N HIS A 186 8.57 5.21 -4.16
CA HIS A 186 8.24 6.53 -4.72
C HIS A 186 6.76 6.70 -5.05
N VAL A 187 6.06 5.62 -5.33
CA VAL A 187 4.63 5.63 -5.67
C VAL A 187 3.86 4.74 -4.71
N GLY A 188 2.76 5.24 -4.21
CA GLY A 188 1.87 4.54 -3.30
C GLY A 188 0.44 4.48 -3.81
N PHE A 189 -0.29 3.51 -3.30
CA PHE A 189 -1.73 3.39 -3.44
C PHE A 189 -2.42 4.45 -2.59
N LEU A 190 -3.50 5.03 -3.12
CA LEU A 190 -4.36 6.01 -2.46
C LEU A 190 -5.82 5.56 -2.59
N SER A 191 -6.56 5.54 -1.48
CA SER A 191 -8.01 5.44 -1.49
C SER A 191 -8.60 6.50 -0.56
N GLY A 192 -9.80 6.99 -0.85
CA GLY A 192 -10.39 8.06 -0.08
C GLY A 192 -11.91 8.00 -0.02
N PHE A 193 -12.44 8.49 1.09
CA PHE A 193 -13.85 8.70 1.31
C PHE A 193 -14.08 10.17 1.69
N GLU A 194 -15.12 10.79 1.15
CA GLU A 194 -15.51 12.18 1.41
C GLU A 194 -17.00 12.27 1.74
N LEU A 195 -17.34 13.11 2.68
CA LEU A 195 -18.70 13.51 2.98
C LEU A 195 -18.77 15.03 2.92
N ASN A 196 -19.51 15.56 1.96
CA ASN A 196 -19.58 16.99 1.66
C ASN A 196 -20.99 17.53 1.87
N TYR A 197 -21.07 18.74 2.39
CA TYR A 197 -22.29 19.55 2.42
C TYR A 197 -22.17 20.66 1.38
N ARG A 198 -23.16 20.75 0.48
CA ARG A 198 -23.22 21.79 -0.55
C ARG A 198 -23.93 23.02 -0.03
N PHE A 199 -23.19 24.10 0.16
CA PHE A 199 -23.77 25.39 0.53
C PHE A 199 -24.38 26.12 -0.67
N SER A 200 -23.86 25.86 -1.86
CA SER A 200 -24.34 26.45 -3.11
C SER A 200 -24.01 25.50 -4.29
N PRO A 201 -24.53 25.79 -5.50
CA PRO A 201 -24.15 25.05 -6.69
C PRO A 201 -22.64 25.02 -6.96
N LYS A 202 -21.91 26.02 -6.43
CA LYS A 202 -20.48 26.21 -6.67
C LYS A 202 -19.60 25.80 -5.48
N LEU A 203 -20.13 25.73 -4.26
CA LEU A 203 -19.34 25.54 -3.06
C LEU A 203 -19.85 24.39 -2.22
N ALA A 204 -18.96 23.46 -1.93
CA ALA A 204 -19.17 22.40 -0.95
C ALA A 204 -18.01 22.38 0.07
N VAL A 205 -18.34 22.03 1.31
CA VAL A 205 -17.37 21.84 2.39
C VAL A 205 -17.66 20.50 3.05
N GLY A 206 -16.64 19.78 3.44
CA GLY A 206 -16.85 18.45 4.01
C GLY A 206 -15.66 17.91 4.77
N LEU A 207 -15.78 16.64 5.11
CA LEU A 207 -14.76 15.84 5.77
C LEU A 207 -14.28 14.76 4.81
N ALA A 208 -13.00 14.47 4.87
CA ALA A 208 -12.40 13.40 4.09
C ALA A 208 -11.49 12.55 4.97
N ALA A 209 -11.47 11.26 4.69
CA ALA A 209 -10.51 10.32 5.23
C ALA A 209 -9.88 9.54 4.06
N ASP A 210 -8.57 9.60 3.96
CA ASP A 210 -7.84 8.84 2.96
C ASP A 210 -7.02 7.73 3.62
N TYR A 211 -6.65 6.73 2.83
CA TYR A 211 -5.64 5.74 3.16
C TYR A 211 -4.55 5.77 2.10
N MET A 212 -3.31 5.91 2.53
CA MET A 212 -2.13 5.90 1.67
C MET A 212 -1.17 4.81 2.12
N LYS A 213 -0.59 4.11 1.16
CA LYS A 213 0.45 3.11 1.42
C LYS A 213 1.47 3.11 0.31
N GLY A 214 2.73 3.31 0.68
CA GLY A 214 3.88 3.03 -0.16
C GLY A 214 4.79 2.02 0.52
N ALA A 215 5.20 1.04 -0.23
CA ALA A 215 6.12 0.01 0.25
C ALA A 215 6.98 -0.45 -0.90
N ASN A 216 8.21 -0.85 -0.57
CA ASN A 216 9.07 -1.51 -1.52
C ASN A 216 9.82 -2.67 -0.87
N ARG A 217 10.44 -3.49 -1.70
CA ARG A 217 11.29 -4.60 -1.28
C ARG A 217 12.55 -4.60 -2.13
N GLY A 218 13.69 -4.36 -1.49
CA GLY A 218 15.00 -4.60 -2.06
C GLY A 218 15.52 -5.97 -1.62
N THR A 219 16.12 -6.71 -2.54
CA THR A 219 16.83 -7.96 -2.22
C THR A 219 18.15 -7.94 -2.96
N LEU A 220 19.22 -8.14 -2.22
CA LEU A 220 20.57 -8.31 -2.71
C LEU A 220 20.97 -9.76 -2.42
N GLU A 221 21.39 -10.49 -3.44
CA GLU A 221 21.88 -11.85 -3.30
C GLU A 221 23.31 -11.92 -3.77
N TYR A 222 24.17 -12.47 -2.96
CA TYR A 222 25.55 -12.78 -3.26
C TYR A 222 25.75 -14.28 -3.22
N SER A 223 26.31 -14.84 -4.26
CA SER A 223 26.64 -16.25 -4.32
C SER A 223 28.03 -16.45 -4.92
N ASN A 224 28.84 -17.27 -4.29
CA ASN A 224 30.07 -17.84 -4.85
C ASN A 224 30.07 -19.37 -4.61
N GLU A 225 31.14 -20.08 -4.98
CA GLU A 225 31.22 -21.53 -4.89
C GLU A 225 31.00 -22.10 -3.47
N THR A 226 31.22 -21.30 -2.42
CA THR A 226 31.22 -21.75 -1.02
C THR A 226 30.20 -21.07 -0.15
N ARG A 227 29.59 -19.98 -0.63
CA ARG A 227 28.72 -19.15 0.22
C ARG A 227 27.63 -18.44 -0.60
N THR A 228 26.42 -18.45 -0.07
CA THR A 228 25.31 -17.62 -0.57
C THR A 228 24.77 -16.77 0.57
N ASP A 229 24.85 -15.45 0.44
CA ASP A 229 24.31 -14.50 1.39
C ASP A 229 23.15 -13.73 0.71
N ARG A 230 22.12 -13.48 1.49
CA ARG A 230 20.96 -12.70 1.01
C ARG A 230 20.65 -11.55 1.96
N VAL A 231 20.64 -10.34 1.45
CA VAL A 231 20.20 -9.15 2.19
C VAL A 231 18.82 -8.74 1.67
N THR A 232 17.88 -8.56 2.58
CA THR A 232 16.54 -8.10 2.26
C THR A 232 16.22 -6.84 3.04
N THR A 233 15.72 -5.82 2.34
CA THR A 233 15.20 -4.58 2.92
C THR A 233 13.76 -4.38 2.51
N ARG A 234 12.88 -4.02 3.46
CA ARG A 234 11.45 -3.77 3.20
C ARG A 234 11.00 -2.50 3.90
N PRO A 235 11.29 -1.33 3.35
CA PRO A 235 10.74 -0.08 3.86
C PRO A 235 9.25 0.05 3.47
N ALA A 236 8.43 0.54 4.40
CA ALA A 236 7.02 0.83 4.13
C ALA A 236 6.53 2.02 4.95
N ALA A 237 5.78 2.90 4.32
CA ALA A 237 5.08 4.01 4.95
C ALA A 237 3.58 3.91 4.67
N ARG A 238 2.77 4.13 5.71
CA ARG A 238 1.31 4.21 5.63
C ARG A 238 0.86 5.50 6.30
N ALA A 239 -0.16 6.12 5.74
CA ALA A 239 -0.78 7.29 6.35
C ALA A 239 -2.30 7.24 6.22
N VAL A 240 -2.97 7.75 7.25
CA VAL A 240 -4.42 7.98 7.27
C VAL A 240 -4.65 9.47 7.52
N PRO A 241 -4.78 10.29 6.47
CA PRO A 241 -5.17 11.68 6.59
C PRO A 241 -6.66 11.82 6.94
N PHE A 242 -6.96 12.60 7.98
CA PHE A 242 -8.30 13.10 8.29
C PHE A 242 -8.34 14.59 8.00
N LYS A 243 -9.21 15.04 7.10
CA LYS A 243 -9.15 16.39 6.53
C LYS A 243 -10.51 17.08 6.55
N VAL A 244 -10.47 18.39 6.74
CA VAL A 244 -11.55 19.27 6.31
C VAL A 244 -11.22 19.71 4.89
N ILE A 245 -12.20 19.63 4.01
CA ILE A 245 -12.03 19.95 2.58
C ILE A 245 -13.07 20.99 2.14
N ALA A 246 -12.66 21.83 1.21
CA ALA A 246 -13.53 22.74 0.47
C ALA A 246 -13.38 22.48 -1.03
N ARG A 247 -14.48 22.43 -1.74
CA ARG A 247 -14.53 22.26 -3.19
C ARG A 247 -15.28 23.41 -3.83
N TYR A 248 -14.66 24.05 -4.79
CA TYR A 248 -15.25 25.14 -5.58
C TYR A 248 -15.33 24.74 -7.05
N SER A 249 -16.54 24.82 -7.62
CA SER A 249 -16.83 24.48 -9.01
C SER A 249 -17.12 25.77 -9.79
N PRO A 250 -16.11 26.38 -10.44
CA PRO A 250 -16.28 27.64 -11.18
C PRO A 250 -17.20 27.49 -12.41
N ALA A 251 -17.14 26.34 -13.06
CA ALA A 251 -17.94 26.01 -14.24
C ALA A 251 -18.44 24.55 -14.14
N ALA A 252 -19.42 24.21 -14.98
CA ALA A 252 -19.91 22.84 -15.06
C ALA A 252 -18.78 21.88 -15.48
N GLY A 253 -18.67 20.76 -14.75
CA GLY A 253 -17.73 19.71 -15.08
C GLY A 253 -16.29 19.93 -14.60
N VAL A 254 -15.95 21.07 -13.96
CA VAL A 254 -14.62 21.31 -13.40
C VAL A 254 -14.69 21.85 -11.98
N TYR A 255 -13.69 21.50 -11.16
CA TYR A 255 -13.61 22.00 -9.79
C TYR A 255 -12.17 22.12 -9.30
N VAL A 256 -12.00 22.94 -8.27
CA VAL A 256 -10.81 23.02 -7.45
C VAL A 256 -11.16 22.54 -6.06
N ARG A 257 -10.32 21.74 -5.46
CA ARG A 257 -10.47 21.26 -4.09
C ARG A 257 -9.23 21.61 -3.28
N ALA A 258 -9.46 22.06 -2.05
CA ALA A 258 -8.41 22.29 -1.08
C ALA A 258 -8.77 21.60 0.24
N GLY A 259 -7.78 21.13 0.96
CA GLY A 259 -7.98 20.47 2.25
C GLY A 259 -6.82 20.67 3.20
N ILE A 260 -7.13 20.68 4.50
CA ILE A 260 -6.16 20.70 5.58
C ILE A 260 -6.57 19.63 6.61
N GLY A 261 -5.59 18.95 7.20
CA GLY A 261 -5.92 17.92 8.17
C GLY A 261 -4.74 17.28 8.87
N LEU A 262 -5.07 16.31 9.72
CA LEU A 262 -4.12 15.55 10.49
C LEU A 262 -3.78 14.24 9.77
N TYR A 263 -2.51 14.00 9.56
CA TYR A 263 -1.95 12.80 8.95
C TYR A 263 -1.43 11.88 10.06
N ALA A 264 -2.17 10.80 10.37
CA ALA A 264 -1.68 9.73 11.23
C ALA A 264 -0.79 8.81 10.41
N VAL A 265 0.50 8.71 10.75
CA VAL A 265 1.52 8.02 9.97
C VAL A 265 2.10 6.86 10.75
N LYS A 266 2.27 5.73 10.06
CA LYS A 266 3.02 4.57 10.54
C LYS A 266 4.06 4.20 9.50
N VAL A 267 5.30 4.13 9.93
CA VAL A 267 6.40 3.56 9.15
C VAL A 267 6.76 2.19 9.70
N SER A 268 7.27 1.35 8.84
CA SER A 268 7.85 0.07 9.21
C SER A 268 9.01 -0.26 8.28
N TYR A 269 9.98 -0.95 8.81
CA TYR A 269 11.08 -1.49 8.04
C TYR A 269 11.45 -2.88 8.54
N LEU A 270 12.00 -3.66 7.64
CA LEU A 270 12.61 -4.94 7.94
C LEU A 270 13.93 -4.99 7.20
N TYR A 271 14.99 -5.21 7.93
CA TYR A 271 16.33 -5.51 7.42
C TYR A 271 16.69 -6.92 7.82
N ARG A 272 17.08 -7.74 6.87
CA ARG A 272 17.44 -9.12 7.14
C ARG A 272 18.66 -9.52 6.35
N ILE A 273 19.60 -10.20 7.00
CA ILE A 273 20.74 -10.85 6.38
C ILE A 273 20.59 -12.34 6.64
N VAL A 274 20.70 -13.13 5.60
CA VAL A 274 20.73 -14.60 5.67
C VAL A 274 22.07 -15.06 5.16
N TYR A 275 22.78 -15.78 6.00
CA TYR A 275 24.02 -16.49 5.70
C TYR A 275 23.71 -17.98 5.51
N PRO A 276 24.65 -18.82 5.03
CA PRO A 276 24.40 -20.26 4.88
C PRO A 276 23.92 -20.97 6.15
N GLU A 277 24.45 -20.60 7.31
CA GLU A 277 24.17 -21.28 8.61
C GLU A 277 23.54 -20.36 9.66
N SER A 278 23.27 -19.10 9.32
CA SER A 278 22.78 -18.13 10.30
C SER A 278 21.99 -17.02 9.64
N TRP A 279 21.25 -16.26 10.45
CA TRP A 279 20.53 -15.07 9.98
C TRP A 279 20.46 -14.02 11.09
N GLN A 280 20.29 -12.78 10.66
CA GLN A 280 20.07 -11.62 11.52
C GLN A 280 18.93 -10.79 10.97
N GLN A 281 18.05 -10.26 11.83
CA GLN A 281 16.90 -9.49 11.43
C GLN A 281 16.65 -8.32 12.37
N TRP A 282 16.38 -7.16 11.80
CA TRP A 282 15.92 -5.95 12.47
C TRP A 282 14.53 -5.61 11.92
N LYS A 283 13.55 -5.51 12.81
CA LYS A 283 12.18 -5.17 12.45
C LYS A 283 11.72 -3.99 13.29
N GLY A 284 11.60 -2.81 12.64
CA GLY A 284 11.18 -1.60 13.31
C GLY A 284 9.78 -1.13 12.87
N THR A 285 9.09 -0.49 13.80
CA THR A 285 7.84 0.24 13.54
C THR A 285 7.82 1.51 14.37
N ALA A 286 7.44 2.64 13.73
CA ALA A 286 7.26 3.91 14.42
C ALA A 286 6.04 4.64 13.91
N THR A 287 5.45 5.49 14.75
CA THR A 287 4.23 6.24 14.47
C THR A 287 4.40 7.70 14.88
N ALA A 288 3.74 8.57 14.14
CA ALA A 288 3.59 9.99 14.49
C ALA A 288 2.36 10.56 13.79
N SER A 289 2.01 11.79 14.18
CA SER A 289 0.99 12.58 13.49
C SER A 289 1.53 13.95 13.13
N ALA A 290 1.10 14.48 11.99
CA ALA A 290 1.48 15.83 11.55
C ALA A 290 0.32 16.53 10.84
N LEU A 291 0.32 17.85 10.88
CA LEU A 291 -0.57 18.64 10.05
C LEU A 291 -0.05 18.66 8.61
N GLY A 292 -1.01 18.63 7.67
CA GLY A 292 -0.71 18.72 6.25
C GLY A 292 -1.86 19.33 5.48
N GLY A 293 -1.61 19.64 4.21
CA GLY A 293 -2.61 20.23 3.32
C GLY A 293 -2.52 19.66 1.91
N GLU A 294 -3.58 19.90 1.14
CA GLU A 294 -3.63 19.48 -0.26
C GLU A 294 -4.43 20.47 -1.09
N VAL A 295 -4.08 20.55 -2.37
CA VAL A 295 -4.85 21.24 -3.40
C VAL A 295 -4.95 20.30 -4.60
N ALA A 296 -6.14 20.25 -5.20
CA ALA A 296 -6.40 19.43 -6.38
C ALA A 296 -7.30 20.14 -7.38
N PHE A 297 -7.13 19.79 -8.65
CA PHE A 297 -7.98 20.18 -9.77
C PHE A 297 -8.64 18.93 -10.32
N GLY A 298 -9.94 18.99 -10.57
CA GLY A 298 -10.69 17.84 -11.04
C GLY A 298 -11.68 18.17 -12.13
N GLY A 299 -11.98 17.13 -12.90
CA GLY A 299 -13.10 17.06 -13.82
C GLY A 299 -14.18 16.13 -13.29
N GLU A 300 -15.44 16.48 -13.52
CA GLU A 300 -16.57 15.66 -13.11
C GLU A 300 -17.60 15.52 -14.22
N TYR A 301 -18.20 14.34 -14.34
CA TYR A 301 -19.22 14.00 -15.32
C TYR A 301 -20.39 13.29 -14.65
N GLU A 302 -21.59 13.80 -14.81
CA GLU A 302 -22.81 13.16 -14.30
C GLU A 302 -23.17 11.98 -15.18
N ALA A 303 -22.89 10.77 -14.73
CA ALA A 303 -23.10 9.54 -15.49
C ALA A 303 -24.57 9.11 -15.48
N VAL A 304 -25.23 9.23 -14.34
CA VAL A 304 -26.67 9.03 -14.14
C VAL A 304 -27.16 10.05 -13.10
N PRO A 305 -28.48 10.32 -12.99
CA PRO A 305 -29.00 11.26 -12.01
C PRO A 305 -28.43 10.98 -10.61
N ARG A 306 -27.92 12.01 -9.96
CA ARG A 306 -27.32 11.98 -8.60
C ARG A 306 -25.95 11.28 -8.52
N THR A 307 -25.44 10.67 -9.59
CA THR A 307 -24.16 9.96 -9.59
C THR A 307 -23.18 10.61 -10.55
N THR A 308 -22.08 11.09 -10.02
CA THR A 308 -21.04 11.79 -10.75
C THR A 308 -19.76 10.98 -10.72
N LEU A 309 -19.17 10.72 -11.86
CA LEU A 309 -17.79 10.23 -11.97
C LEU A 309 -16.85 11.42 -11.94
N PHE A 310 -15.72 11.28 -11.30
CA PHE A 310 -14.71 12.33 -11.29
C PHE A 310 -13.30 11.77 -11.43
N ILE A 311 -12.44 12.62 -11.95
CA ILE A 311 -10.99 12.44 -11.94
C ILE A 311 -10.36 13.71 -11.43
N GLU A 312 -9.34 13.60 -10.57
CA GLU A 312 -8.59 14.75 -10.10
C GLU A 312 -7.11 14.48 -10.02
N ALA A 313 -6.34 15.54 -10.21
CA ALA A 313 -4.91 15.58 -9.97
C ALA A 313 -4.61 16.70 -8.98
N GLY A 314 -3.69 16.46 -8.07
CA GLY A 314 -3.39 17.44 -7.03
C GLY A 314 -2.01 17.27 -6.45
N PHE A 315 -1.69 18.20 -5.56
CA PHE A 315 -0.47 18.22 -4.79
C PHE A 315 -0.80 18.24 -3.30
N ARG A 316 -0.02 17.51 -2.53
CA ARG A 316 -0.13 17.39 -1.08
C ARG A 316 1.19 17.79 -0.43
N TYR A 317 1.09 18.45 0.71
CA TYR A 317 2.22 18.75 1.59
C TYR A 317 1.97 18.15 2.97
N ALA A 318 2.83 17.22 3.39
CA ALA A 318 2.81 16.67 4.75
C ALA A 318 4.22 16.18 5.11
N ARG A 319 4.80 16.77 6.15
CA ARG A 319 6.11 16.43 6.68
C ARG A 319 5.97 15.97 8.12
N VAL A 320 6.42 14.74 8.39
CA VAL A 320 6.27 14.07 9.68
C VAL A 320 7.63 13.91 10.33
N THR A 321 7.75 14.34 11.55
CA THR A 321 8.95 14.24 12.39
C THR A 321 8.59 13.57 13.70
N SER A 322 9.57 13.31 14.55
CA SER A 322 9.35 12.77 15.92
C SER A 322 8.55 11.46 15.92
N LEU A 323 8.91 10.55 15.03
CA LEU A 323 8.31 9.22 14.99
C LEU A 323 8.81 8.39 16.19
N ALA A 324 7.89 8.01 17.08
CA ALA A 324 8.19 7.12 18.21
C ALA A 324 7.78 5.69 17.90
N GLY A 325 8.55 4.72 18.39
CA GLY A 325 8.28 3.35 18.05
C GLY A 325 9.11 2.32 18.77
N LYS A 326 9.23 1.16 18.14
CA LYS A 326 10.01 0.02 18.63
C LYS A 326 10.73 -0.70 17.51
N GLU A 327 11.88 -1.25 17.82
CA GLU A 327 12.64 -2.19 16.99
C GLU A 327 12.88 -3.48 17.73
N ALA A 328 12.76 -4.60 17.04
CA ALA A 328 13.18 -5.91 17.51
C ALA A 328 14.35 -6.40 16.64
N TYR A 329 15.47 -6.68 17.28
CA TYR A 329 16.56 -7.46 16.71
C TYR A 329 16.38 -8.92 17.09
N THR A 330 16.53 -9.81 16.13
CA THR A 330 16.52 -11.27 16.34
C THR A 330 17.57 -11.93 15.47
N ASP A 331 18.13 -13.05 15.93
CA ASP A 331 19.10 -13.83 15.14
C ASP A 331 18.89 -15.34 15.30
N SER A 332 19.68 -16.12 14.55
CA SER A 332 19.64 -17.58 14.56
C SER A 332 20.15 -18.21 15.87
N LEU A 333 20.84 -17.45 16.73
CA LEU A 333 21.32 -17.92 18.04
C LEU A 333 20.27 -17.74 19.14
N GLY A 334 19.08 -17.21 18.81
CA GLY A 334 17.99 -16.98 19.74
C GLY A 334 18.09 -15.65 20.50
N LEU A 335 19.02 -14.76 20.13
CA LEU A 335 19.06 -13.42 20.70
C LEU A 335 17.84 -12.63 20.26
N ASN A 336 17.17 -12.00 21.22
CA ASN A 336 16.03 -11.15 20.99
C ASN A 336 16.18 -9.87 21.84
N VAL A 337 16.44 -8.75 21.17
CA VAL A 337 16.61 -7.44 21.80
C VAL A 337 15.54 -6.50 21.29
N ASN A 338 14.79 -5.88 22.22
CA ASN A 338 13.77 -4.91 21.89
C ASN A 338 14.21 -3.52 22.34
N THR A 339 14.20 -2.58 21.42
CA THR A 339 14.48 -1.15 21.65
C THR A 339 13.19 -0.36 21.50
N ILE A 340 12.92 0.56 22.42
CA ILE A 340 11.80 1.50 22.37
C ILE A 340 12.41 2.90 22.38
N GLY A 341 11.94 3.78 21.49
CA GLY A 341 12.48 5.13 21.40
C GLY A 341 11.98 5.88 20.20
N THR A 342 12.83 6.73 19.64
CA THR A 342 12.57 7.52 18.43
C THR A 342 13.16 6.83 17.20
N LEU A 343 12.55 7.06 16.05
CA LEU A 343 13.11 6.65 14.77
C LEU A 343 14.15 7.69 14.37
N ASP A 344 15.41 7.29 14.38
CA ASP A 344 16.54 8.15 14.12
C ASP A 344 17.26 7.77 12.84
N TYR A 345 17.82 8.79 12.21
CA TYR A 345 18.63 8.71 10.99
C TYR A 345 20.02 9.24 11.28
N TRP A 346 21.06 8.54 10.83
CA TRP A 346 22.45 8.99 10.88
C TRP A 346 23.24 8.41 9.71
N LYS A 347 24.42 8.91 9.49
CA LYS A 347 25.41 8.28 8.62
C LYS A 347 26.51 7.66 9.47
N GLN A 348 26.81 6.40 9.18
CA GLN A 348 27.92 5.70 9.81
C GLN A 348 29.09 5.66 8.84
N VAL A 349 30.19 6.26 9.24
CA VAL A 349 31.45 6.28 8.48
C VAL A 349 32.20 4.97 8.76
N ALA A 350 32.63 4.30 7.70
CA ALA A 350 33.49 3.11 7.78
C ALA A 350 34.97 3.52 7.78
N ALA A 351 35.85 2.55 7.96
CA ALA A 351 37.30 2.77 8.02
C ALA A 351 37.93 3.29 6.69
N ASP A 352 37.21 3.13 5.59
CA ASP A 352 37.56 3.63 4.25
C ASP A 352 36.97 5.01 3.94
N ASP A 353 36.50 5.75 4.95
CA ASP A 353 35.82 7.02 4.85
C ASP A 353 34.45 6.98 4.11
N SER A 354 33.97 5.83 3.72
CA SER A 354 32.63 5.67 3.15
C SER A 354 31.56 5.89 4.19
N ALA A 355 30.52 6.68 3.86
CA ALA A 355 29.43 7.03 4.79
C ALA A 355 28.13 6.34 4.37
N TYR A 356 27.62 5.45 5.22
CA TYR A 356 26.42 4.65 4.96
C TYR A 356 25.22 5.19 5.75
N PRO A 357 24.13 5.59 5.11
CA PRO A 357 22.88 5.96 5.80
C PRO A 357 22.37 4.81 6.67
N ARG A 358 21.93 5.13 7.87
CA ARG A 358 21.32 4.19 8.81
C ARG A 358 19.99 4.74 9.29
N LEU A 359 19.04 3.85 9.55
CA LEU A 359 17.76 4.16 10.14
C LEU A 359 17.39 3.06 11.12
N ALA A 360 17.13 3.42 12.35
CA ALA A 360 16.68 2.49 13.39
C ALA A 360 15.87 3.23 14.47
N VAL A 361 15.12 2.47 15.26
CA VAL A 361 14.53 3.02 16.49
C VAL A 361 15.57 2.92 17.60
N MET A 362 15.88 4.08 18.19
CA MET A 362 16.90 4.22 19.22
C MET A 362 16.29 4.86 20.47
N ASP A 363 16.78 4.46 21.64
CA ASP A 363 16.43 5.09 22.92
C ASP A 363 17.10 6.44 23.10
N THR A 364 18.29 6.59 22.55
CA THR A 364 19.08 7.83 22.54
C THR A 364 19.62 8.08 21.14
N LEU A 365 19.72 9.35 20.75
CA LEU A 365 20.27 9.75 19.46
C LEU A 365 21.71 9.24 19.32
N PRO A 366 22.07 8.50 18.26
CA PRO A 366 23.40 7.98 18.06
C PRO A 366 24.45 9.10 18.07
N ALA A 367 25.53 8.90 18.82
CA ALA A 367 26.66 9.82 18.93
C ALA A 367 27.96 9.02 19.07
N GLY A 368 29.09 9.63 18.71
CA GLY A 368 30.43 9.05 18.85
C GLY A 368 31.23 9.12 17.56
N GLU A 369 32.41 8.52 17.61
CA GLU A 369 33.32 8.46 16.46
C GLU A 369 32.67 7.68 15.29
N GLY A 370 32.85 8.17 14.08
CA GLY A 370 32.27 7.57 12.87
C GLY A 370 30.76 7.78 12.72
N ILE A 371 30.10 8.58 13.56
CA ILE A 371 28.69 8.95 13.40
C ILE A 371 28.58 10.41 12.97
N THR A 372 27.89 10.62 11.84
CA THR A 372 27.65 11.96 11.30
C THR A 372 26.17 12.14 10.92
N GLU A 373 25.71 13.38 10.82
CA GLU A 373 24.32 13.73 10.46
C GLU A 373 23.24 13.05 11.33
N ALA A 374 23.57 12.76 12.59
CA ALA A 374 22.61 12.12 13.49
C ALA A 374 21.46 13.09 13.81
N ARG A 375 20.23 12.62 13.59
CA ARG A 375 19.00 13.37 13.81
C ARG A 375 17.78 12.45 13.84
N THR A 376 16.69 12.95 14.39
CA THR A 376 15.40 12.27 14.25
C THR A 376 15.00 12.16 12.78
N ALA A 377 14.51 11.01 12.37
CA ALA A 377 14.10 10.74 11.00
C ALA A 377 12.89 11.58 10.59
N VAL A 378 12.86 11.94 9.30
CA VAL A 378 11.78 12.70 8.68
C VAL A 378 11.11 11.86 7.60
N VAL A 379 9.80 11.73 7.69
CA VAL A 379 8.99 11.11 6.63
C VAL A 379 8.24 12.19 5.87
N ASN A 380 8.65 12.42 4.65
CA ASN A 380 8.00 13.35 3.75
C ASN A 380 6.96 12.61 2.89
N LEU A 381 5.69 12.95 3.09
CA LEU A 381 4.55 12.44 2.32
C LEU A 381 4.07 13.43 1.27
N SER A 382 4.80 14.54 1.09
CA SER A 382 4.45 15.53 0.07
C SER A 382 4.65 14.96 -1.33
N GLY A 383 3.81 15.38 -2.26
CA GLY A 383 3.92 14.97 -3.65
C GLY A 383 2.62 15.07 -4.42
N ALA A 384 2.69 14.69 -5.68
CA ALA A 384 1.54 14.65 -6.57
C ALA A 384 0.65 13.42 -6.29
N ALA A 385 -0.63 13.56 -6.60
CA ALA A 385 -1.59 12.47 -6.57
C ALA A 385 -2.54 12.58 -7.77
N ILE A 386 -2.94 11.44 -8.28
CA ILE A 386 -4.03 11.31 -9.24
C ILE A 386 -5.03 10.31 -8.70
N ARG A 387 -6.31 10.63 -8.75
CA ARG A 387 -7.38 9.74 -8.32
C ARG A 387 -8.62 9.87 -9.19
N ALA A 388 -9.38 8.80 -9.28
CA ALA A 388 -10.68 8.76 -9.90
C ALA A 388 -11.70 8.19 -8.91
N GLY A 389 -12.95 8.57 -9.06
CA GLY A 389 -13.95 8.13 -8.10
C GLY A 389 -15.38 8.38 -8.55
N VAL A 390 -16.28 8.04 -7.63
CA VAL A 390 -17.72 8.22 -7.77
C VAL A 390 -18.21 9.10 -6.64
N ARG A 391 -19.09 10.03 -6.96
CA ARG A 391 -19.77 10.90 -6.01
C ARG A 391 -21.27 10.71 -6.16
N TYR A 392 -21.95 10.50 -5.03
CA TYR A 392 -23.39 10.36 -4.97
C TYR A 392 -24.02 11.55 -4.22
N ARG A 393 -25.09 12.11 -4.75
CA ARG A 393 -25.89 13.18 -4.15
C ARG A 393 -27.18 12.60 -3.58
N PHE A 394 -27.44 12.86 -2.33
CA PHE A 394 -28.64 12.39 -1.64
C PHE A 394 -29.87 13.24 -1.95
#